data_5c8f9b8e989477d88bed9bc78d280efb
#
_entry.id   5c8f9b8e989477d88bed9bc78d280efb
#
_cell.length_a   1.000
_cell.length_b   1.000
_cell.length_c   1.000
_cell.angle_alpha   90.00
_cell.angle_beta   90.00
_cell.angle_gamma   90.00
#
_symmetry.space_group_name_H-M   'P 1'
#
loop_
_entity.id
_entity.type
_entity.pdbx_description
1 polymer ?
#
loop_
_entity_poly.entity_id
_entity_poly.type
_entity_poly.pdbx_seq_one_letter_code
_entity_poly.pdbx_strand_id
1 'polypeptide(L)'
;MADTPSAFAVFDERFHRLLGPSPSLELLLEHHDYPFAHEAGVYLPSTDEIFITSNQFFNSSGQRSIQISKISVGDGSRKATREEIPSDGVPMANGGINYKNGILFCAQGSETQASGLYYMSSSSPYPSSLLISSFYGRPFNSLNDVVIHSDGSIWFTDPIYGYEQGYRPKPELPNQVYRYDPVTKGIRAMADVFGRPNGIAFSPDEKTVYITDTDWIHGDGSMDGMRPSTM
;
A
#
# COMPACT_ATOMS: atom_id res chain seq x y z
N MET A 1 -16.73 39.08 10.03
CA MET A 1 -15.60 38.17 9.95
C MET A 1 -15.96 37.21 8.81
N ALA A 2 -15.17 37.14 7.77
CA ALA A 2 -15.40 36.17 6.70
C ALA A 2 -15.12 34.78 7.29
N ASP A 3 -16.10 33.86 7.22
CA ASP A 3 -15.93 32.47 7.59
C ASP A 3 -14.82 31.89 6.74
N THR A 4 -13.71 31.50 7.37
CA THR A 4 -12.69 30.67 6.70
C THR A 4 -13.39 29.37 6.34
N PRO A 5 -13.37 28.92 5.06
CA PRO A 5 -13.99 27.66 4.71
C PRO A 5 -13.44 26.55 5.60
N SER A 6 -14.32 25.76 6.20
CA SER A 6 -13.91 24.59 6.98
C SER A 6 -13.09 23.65 6.07
N ALA A 7 -11.96 23.18 6.55
CA ALA A 7 -11.17 22.15 5.86
C ALA A 7 -11.90 20.81 5.74
N PHE A 8 -13.05 20.67 6.41
CA PHE A 8 -13.86 19.46 6.45
C PHE A 8 -15.26 19.70 5.91
N ALA A 9 -15.70 18.85 4.96
CA ALA A 9 -17.07 18.75 4.51
C ALA A 9 -17.79 17.68 5.34
N VAL A 10 -18.88 18.06 5.99
CA VAL A 10 -19.67 17.16 6.84
C VAL A 10 -20.93 16.75 6.10
N PHE A 11 -21.08 15.46 5.80
CA PHE A 11 -22.24 14.86 5.14
C PHE A 11 -23.14 14.07 6.09
N ASP A 12 -22.66 13.78 7.31
CA ASP A 12 -23.39 13.07 8.35
C ASP A 12 -23.09 13.69 9.71
N GLU A 13 -24.13 13.98 10.49
CA GLU A 13 -24.01 14.58 11.83
C GLU A 13 -23.14 13.78 12.81
N ARG A 14 -23.04 12.48 12.61
CA ARG A 14 -22.14 11.61 13.39
C ARG A 14 -20.67 12.00 13.24
N PHE A 15 -20.29 12.56 12.09
CA PHE A 15 -18.92 12.99 11.82
C PHE A 15 -18.50 14.19 12.68
N HIS A 16 -19.42 15.08 13.06
CA HIS A 16 -19.11 16.17 14.00
C HIS A 16 -18.53 15.69 15.32
N ARG A 17 -18.98 14.54 15.82
CA ARG A 17 -18.46 13.95 17.06
C ARG A 17 -17.03 13.44 16.93
N LEU A 18 -16.62 13.05 15.73
CA LEU A 18 -15.25 12.61 15.42
C LEU A 18 -14.32 13.80 15.25
N LEU A 19 -14.79 14.87 14.61
CA LEU A 19 -14.01 16.09 14.41
C LEU A 19 -13.67 16.83 15.72
N GLY A 20 -14.55 16.72 16.72
CA GLY A 20 -14.40 17.50 17.94
C GLY A 20 -14.66 19.01 17.73
N PRO A 21 -14.40 19.85 18.77
CA PRO A 21 -14.80 21.26 18.76
C PRO A 21 -13.90 22.18 17.92
N SER A 22 -12.69 21.78 17.60
CA SER A 22 -11.70 22.61 16.90
C SER A 22 -10.85 21.75 15.94
N PRO A 23 -11.45 21.22 14.86
CA PRO A 23 -10.70 20.38 13.94
C PRO A 23 -9.71 21.24 13.14
N SER A 24 -8.48 20.73 12.96
CA SER A 24 -7.47 21.34 12.09
C SER A 24 -6.97 20.33 11.06
N LEU A 25 -6.55 20.85 9.92
CA LEU A 25 -5.83 20.11 8.89
C LEU A 25 -4.57 20.90 8.55
N GLU A 26 -3.41 20.32 8.87
CA GLU A 26 -2.12 20.98 8.71
C GLU A 26 -1.27 20.22 7.71
N LEU A 27 -0.58 20.94 6.82
CA LEU A 27 0.41 20.37 5.92
C LEU A 27 1.66 20.02 6.73
N LEU A 28 1.91 18.73 6.88
CA LEU A 28 3.04 18.22 7.65
C LEU A 28 4.35 18.29 6.84
N LEU A 29 4.31 17.85 5.58
CA LEU A 29 5.47 17.76 4.70
C LEU A 29 5.03 17.72 3.24
N GLU A 30 5.79 18.35 2.36
CA GLU A 30 5.61 18.31 0.91
C GLU A 30 6.96 18.07 0.19
N HIS A 31 6.89 17.52 -1.02
CA HIS A 31 8.03 17.27 -1.89
C HIS A 31 7.59 17.31 -3.35
N HIS A 32 8.38 17.94 -4.23
CA HIS A 32 7.96 18.24 -5.60
C HIS A 32 8.83 17.60 -6.69
N ASP A 33 9.97 16.99 -6.36
CA ASP A 33 10.86 16.40 -7.36
C ASP A 33 10.27 15.12 -7.99
N TYR A 34 9.47 14.38 -7.22
CA TYR A 34 8.72 13.21 -7.65
C TYR A 34 7.53 12.97 -6.70
N PRO A 35 6.50 12.19 -7.10
CA PRO A 35 5.31 11.93 -6.28
C PRO A 35 5.64 10.98 -5.13
N PHE A 36 6.26 11.47 -4.06
CA PHE A 36 6.86 10.69 -2.98
C PHE A 36 5.87 9.96 -2.07
N ALA A 37 4.63 10.41 -1.99
CA ALA A 37 3.59 9.87 -1.12
C ALA A 37 2.46 9.28 -1.97
N HIS A 38 2.34 7.96 -2.00
CA HIS A 38 1.34 7.26 -2.79
C HIS A 38 0.64 6.17 -2.00
N GLU A 39 1.39 5.24 -1.42
CA GLU A 39 0.85 4.05 -0.74
C GLU A 39 1.57 3.77 0.59
N ALA A 40 1.17 2.71 1.28
CA ALA A 40 1.81 2.15 2.47
C ALA A 40 2.01 3.15 3.62
N GLY A 41 1.11 4.03 3.92
CA GLY A 41 1.24 4.94 5.07
C GLY A 41 1.33 4.21 6.42
N VAL A 42 2.44 3.50 6.68
CA VAL A 42 2.63 2.62 7.83
C VAL A 42 3.24 3.39 9.00
N TYR A 43 2.43 3.69 9.99
CA TYR A 43 2.88 4.36 11.21
C TYR A 43 3.45 3.38 12.23
N LEU A 44 4.62 3.69 12.78
CA LEU A 44 5.28 2.95 13.86
C LEU A 44 5.20 3.75 15.16
N PRO A 45 4.29 3.39 16.09
CA PRO A 45 4.11 4.13 17.35
C PRO A 45 5.34 4.16 18.23
N SER A 46 6.22 3.15 18.14
CA SER A 46 7.42 3.05 18.99
C SER A 46 8.49 4.08 18.70
N THR A 47 8.51 4.61 17.47
CA THR A 47 9.52 5.57 17.01
C THR A 47 8.93 6.89 16.50
N ASP A 48 7.59 6.99 16.46
CA ASP A 48 6.85 8.13 15.88
C ASP A 48 7.27 8.40 14.43
N GLU A 49 7.35 7.33 13.65
CA GLU A 49 7.77 7.35 12.25
C GLU A 49 6.70 6.76 11.34
N ILE A 50 6.61 7.28 10.11
CA ILE A 50 5.75 6.76 9.05
C ILE A 50 6.64 6.28 7.91
N PHE A 51 6.41 5.05 7.44
CA PHE A 51 6.98 4.54 6.20
C PHE A 51 5.96 4.70 5.09
N ILE A 52 6.40 5.22 3.93
CA ILE A 52 5.52 5.49 2.80
C ILE A 52 6.24 5.16 1.50
N THR A 53 5.49 4.67 0.51
CA THR A 53 6.00 4.42 -0.84
C THR A 53 5.59 5.53 -1.78
N SER A 54 6.48 5.91 -2.69
CA SER A 54 6.17 6.86 -3.76
C SER A 54 5.28 6.22 -4.84
N ASN A 55 4.62 7.04 -5.64
CA ASN A 55 4.20 6.59 -6.95
C ASN A 55 5.45 6.28 -7.80
N GLN A 56 5.25 5.51 -8.88
CA GLN A 56 6.34 5.20 -9.79
C GLN A 56 6.84 6.46 -10.51
N PHE A 57 8.14 6.50 -10.73
CA PHE A 57 8.82 7.55 -11.49
C PHE A 57 10.00 6.95 -12.27
N PHE A 58 10.58 7.72 -13.17
CA PHE A 58 11.82 7.32 -13.84
C PHE A 58 13.01 7.93 -13.08
N ASN A 59 13.91 7.09 -12.61
CA ASN A 59 15.13 7.52 -11.92
C ASN A 59 16.14 8.14 -12.92
N SER A 60 17.27 8.63 -12.41
CA SER A 60 18.32 9.27 -13.22
C SER A 60 18.93 8.35 -14.29
N SER A 61 18.80 7.05 -14.16
CA SER A 61 19.23 6.06 -15.15
C SER A 61 18.14 5.72 -16.17
N GLY A 62 16.98 6.40 -16.13
CA GLY A 62 15.85 6.14 -17.00
C GLY A 62 15.09 4.85 -16.69
N GLN A 63 15.33 4.25 -15.52
CA GLN A 63 14.63 3.06 -15.07
C GLN A 63 13.41 3.44 -14.24
N ARG A 64 12.31 2.70 -14.42
CA ARG A 64 11.12 2.83 -13.58
C ARG A 64 11.44 2.38 -12.16
N SER A 65 11.07 3.18 -11.19
CA SER A 65 11.40 2.97 -9.79
C SER A 65 10.30 3.50 -8.88
N ILE A 66 10.31 3.04 -7.64
CA ILE A 66 9.64 3.67 -6.49
C ILE A 66 10.68 3.96 -5.42
N GLN A 67 10.38 4.90 -4.56
CA GLN A 67 11.19 5.23 -3.40
C GLN A 67 10.40 4.99 -2.12
N ILE A 68 10.99 4.25 -1.19
CA ILE A 68 10.46 4.15 0.18
C ILE A 68 11.05 5.31 0.98
N SER A 69 10.21 6.08 1.62
CA SER A 69 10.61 7.17 2.51
C SER A 69 10.18 6.88 3.94
N LYS A 70 11.00 7.31 4.88
CA LYS A 70 10.68 7.35 6.30
C LYS A 70 10.45 8.80 6.70
N ILE A 71 9.33 9.07 7.36
CA ILE A 71 8.94 10.39 7.86
C ILE A 71 8.96 10.33 9.38
N SER A 72 9.78 11.17 10.02
CA SER A 72 9.67 11.42 11.45
C SER A 72 8.67 12.54 11.65
N VAL A 73 7.58 12.26 12.41
CA VAL A 73 6.42 13.15 12.49
C VAL A 73 6.74 14.45 13.23
N GLY A 74 7.65 14.39 14.20
CA GLY A 74 7.97 15.53 15.04
C GLY A 74 7.00 15.68 16.23
N ASP A 75 7.27 16.60 17.13
CA ASP A 75 6.57 16.75 18.42
C ASP A 75 6.01 18.17 18.64
N GLY A 76 5.74 18.92 17.60
CA GLY A 76 5.31 20.32 17.67
C GLY A 76 6.43 21.31 17.94
N SER A 77 7.55 20.91 18.55
CA SER A 77 8.78 21.71 18.69
C SER A 77 9.77 21.44 17.54
N ARG A 78 9.70 20.27 16.92
CA ARG A 78 10.47 19.84 15.76
C ARG A 78 9.57 19.67 14.56
N LYS A 79 10.03 20.17 13.41
CA LYS A 79 9.35 19.95 12.12
C LYS A 79 9.48 18.49 11.71
N ALA A 80 8.48 18.00 11.00
CA ALA A 80 8.58 16.72 10.33
C ALA A 80 9.76 16.69 9.36
N THR A 81 10.40 15.54 9.28
CA THR A 81 11.54 15.31 8.35
C THR A 81 11.32 14.05 7.56
N ARG A 82 11.83 14.03 6.32
CA ARG A 82 11.77 12.86 5.44
C ARG A 82 13.19 12.37 5.14
N GLU A 83 13.36 11.08 5.19
CA GLU A 83 14.59 10.36 4.79
C GLU A 83 14.22 9.36 3.70
N GLU A 84 14.94 9.37 2.58
CA GLU A 84 14.88 8.28 1.59
C GLU A 84 15.71 7.12 2.09
N ILE A 85 15.10 5.94 2.12
CA ILE A 85 15.77 4.73 2.59
C ILE A 85 16.03 3.77 1.43
N PRO A 86 17.01 2.83 1.55
CA PRO A 86 17.29 1.85 0.51
C PRO A 86 16.04 1.06 0.13
N SER A 87 15.63 1.10 -1.13
CA SER A 87 14.41 0.49 -1.64
C SER A 87 14.65 -0.73 -2.52
N ASP A 88 15.90 -1.00 -2.93
CA ASP A 88 16.26 -2.06 -3.87
C ASP A 88 15.88 -3.48 -3.38
N GLY A 89 15.79 -3.65 -2.08
CA GLY A 89 15.40 -4.92 -1.47
C GLY A 89 13.90 -5.23 -1.50
N VAL A 90 13.05 -4.27 -1.95
CA VAL A 90 11.59 -4.42 -2.10
C VAL A 90 11.18 -3.90 -3.48
N PRO A 91 11.18 -4.76 -4.51
CA PRO A 91 11.06 -4.32 -5.90
C PRO A 91 9.69 -3.72 -6.19
N MET A 92 9.64 -2.43 -6.55
CA MET A 92 8.41 -1.69 -6.83
C MET A 92 7.41 -1.78 -5.68
N ALA A 93 7.84 -1.43 -4.46
CA ALA A 93 7.00 -1.45 -3.27
C ALA A 93 5.72 -0.62 -3.48
N ASN A 94 4.59 -1.12 -2.97
CA ASN A 94 3.28 -0.48 -3.04
C ASN A 94 2.66 -0.42 -1.63
N GLY A 95 1.51 -1.03 -1.38
CA GLY A 95 0.88 -1.07 -0.07
C GLY A 95 1.74 -1.76 1.01
N GLY A 96 1.42 -1.54 2.26
CA GLY A 96 2.17 -2.15 3.36
C GLY A 96 1.46 -2.03 4.70
N ILE A 97 1.93 -2.83 5.67
CA ILE A 97 1.38 -2.85 7.02
C ILE A 97 2.48 -3.13 8.06
N ASN A 98 2.24 -2.77 9.30
CA ASN A 98 3.08 -3.15 10.43
C ASN A 98 3.20 -4.67 10.54
N TYR A 99 4.42 -5.18 10.61
CA TYR A 99 4.68 -6.60 10.76
C TYR A 99 5.91 -6.85 11.61
N LYS A 100 5.74 -7.55 12.73
CA LYS A 100 6.82 -7.78 13.71
C LYS A 100 7.45 -6.45 14.15
N ASN A 101 8.76 -6.31 13.97
CA ASN A 101 9.53 -5.09 14.26
C ASN A 101 9.86 -4.29 13.00
N GLY A 102 9.03 -4.35 11.99
CA GLY A 102 9.23 -3.66 10.71
C GLY A 102 7.95 -3.56 9.91
N ILE A 103 8.10 -3.55 8.60
CA ILE A 103 7.02 -3.37 7.64
C ILE A 103 6.94 -4.59 6.72
N LEU A 104 5.73 -5.05 6.44
CA LEU A 104 5.44 -5.99 5.36
C LEU A 104 4.91 -5.18 4.18
N PHE A 105 5.64 -5.20 3.08
CA PHE A 105 5.26 -4.54 1.84
C PHE A 105 4.70 -5.52 0.82
N CYS A 106 3.70 -5.07 0.08
CA CYS A 106 3.37 -5.60 -1.23
C CYS A 106 4.38 -5.06 -2.24
N ALA A 107 5.19 -5.92 -2.84
CA ALA A 107 6.07 -5.55 -3.92
C ALA A 107 5.43 -5.96 -5.25
N GLN A 108 5.28 -5.02 -6.17
CA GLN A 108 4.70 -5.29 -7.48
C GLN A 108 5.67 -6.08 -8.38
N GLY A 109 6.97 -6.05 -8.07
CA GLY A 109 8.00 -6.71 -8.86
C GLY A 109 8.35 -5.96 -10.15
N SER A 110 9.12 -6.62 -11.02
CA SER A 110 9.51 -6.12 -12.34
C SER A 110 9.59 -7.29 -13.34
N GLU A 111 10.09 -7.06 -14.54
CA GLU A 111 10.38 -8.14 -15.51
C GLU A 111 11.36 -9.19 -14.96
N THR A 112 12.24 -8.79 -14.05
CA THR A 112 13.32 -9.65 -13.55
C THR A 112 13.22 -9.96 -12.05
N GLN A 113 12.36 -9.25 -11.32
CA GLN A 113 12.18 -9.41 -9.87
C GLN A 113 10.75 -9.82 -9.57
N ALA A 114 10.60 -10.79 -8.68
CA ALA A 114 9.28 -11.33 -8.35
C ALA A 114 8.38 -10.31 -7.65
N SER A 115 7.08 -10.29 -8.02
CA SER A 115 6.04 -9.73 -7.17
C SER A 115 5.88 -10.62 -5.93
N GLY A 116 5.59 -10.01 -4.78
CA GLY A 116 5.44 -10.78 -3.55
C GLY A 116 5.29 -9.95 -2.30
N LEU A 117 5.17 -10.63 -1.17
CA LEU A 117 5.24 -10.01 0.15
C LEU A 117 6.69 -9.97 0.62
N TYR A 118 7.16 -8.77 0.94
CA TYR A 118 8.52 -8.54 1.42
C TYR A 118 8.49 -7.92 2.82
N TYR A 119 9.15 -8.57 3.75
CA TYR A 119 9.44 -7.96 5.04
C TYR A 119 10.65 -7.04 4.94
N MET A 120 10.59 -5.87 5.56
CA MET A 120 11.71 -4.96 5.74
C MET A 120 11.80 -4.53 7.21
N SER A 121 13.00 -4.56 7.79
CA SER A 121 13.25 -4.00 9.12
C SER A 121 13.00 -2.49 9.12
N SER A 122 12.44 -1.97 10.20
CA SER A 122 12.30 -0.52 10.40
C SER A 122 13.60 0.18 10.79
N SER A 123 14.67 -0.56 11.02
CA SER A 123 15.97 -0.03 11.46
C SER A 123 17.04 -0.19 10.40
N SER A 124 17.91 0.81 10.29
CA SER A 124 19.07 0.78 9.39
C SER A 124 19.95 -0.46 9.67
N PRO A 125 20.47 -1.12 8.64
CA PRO A 125 20.47 -0.78 7.22
C PRO A 125 19.21 -1.23 6.45
N TYR A 126 18.08 -1.42 7.09
CA TYR A 126 16.77 -1.80 6.53
C TYR A 126 16.81 -3.14 5.76
N PRO A 127 17.36 -4.21 6.33
CA PRO A 127 17.41 -5.49 5.65
C PRO A 127 16.00 -5.96 5.31
N SER A 128 15.85 -6.49 4.10
CA SER A 128 14.59 -7.00 3.59
C SER A 128 14.70 -8.48 3.21
N SER A 129 13.56 -9.16 3.19
CA SER A 129 13.47 -10.58 2.80
C SER A 129 12.12 -10.89 2.18
N LEU A 130 12.14 -11.69 1.12
CA LEU A 130 10.94 -12.22 0.48
C LEU A 130 10.26 -13.25 1.39
N LEU A 131 8.97 -13.07 1.64
CA LEU A 131 8.14 -13.98 2.41
C LEU A 131 7.44 -15.02 1.52
N ILE A 132 6.83 -14.55 0.42
CA ILE A 132 6.15 -15.37 -0.58
C ILE A 132 6.02 -14.61 -1.91
N SER A 133 6.14 -15.32 -3.05
CA SER A 133 6.08 -14.72 -4.40
C SER A 133 5.23 -15.50 -5.40
N SER A 134 4.56 -16.58 -4.97
CA SER A 134 3.82 -17.43 -5.91
C SER A 134 2.64 -18.14 -5.27
N PHE A 135 1.67 -18.50 -6.08
CA PHE A 135 0.56 -19.37 -5.75
C PHE A 135 0.66 -20.67 -6.55
N TYR A 136 0.95 -21.78 -5.88
CA TYR A 136 1.19 -23.10 -6.50
C TYR A 136 2.19 -23.06 -7.66
N GLY A 137 3.30 -22.34 -7.47
CA GLY A 137 4.40 -22.22 -8.45
C GLY A 137 4.17 -21.18 -9.56
N ARG A 138 2.98 -20.58 -9.66
CA ARG A 138 2.72 -19.48 -10.58
C ARG A 138 3.03 -18.16 -9.90
N PRO A 139 3.78 -17.24 -10.52
CA PRO A 139 4.14 -15.96 -9.93
C PRO A 139 2.90 -15.09 -9.70
N PHE A 140 2.88 -14.31 -8.62
CA PHE A 140 1.87 -13.27 -8.43
C PHE A 140 1.97 -12.22 -9.53
N ASN A 141 0.82 -11.59 -9.83
CA ASN A 141 0.72 -10.58 -10.87
C ASN A 141 1.47 -9.29 -10.47
N SER A 142 0.95 -8.59 -9.45
CA SER A 142 1.46 -7.28 -9.05
C SER A 142 0.82 -6.90 -7.71
N LEU A 143 1.29 -7.49 -6.59
CA LEU A 143 0.66 -7.31 -5.28
C LEU A 143 0.45 -5.83 -4.96
N ASN A 144 -0.74 -5.50 -4.45
CA ASN A 144 -1.12 -4.10 -4.22
C ASN A 144 -1.21 -3.76 -2.73
N ASP A 145 -2.13 -4.36 -1.98
CA ASP A 145 -2.35 -4.02 -0.57
C ASP A 145 -2.41 -5.25 0.32
N VAL A 146 -2.17 -5.07 1.62
CA VAL A 146 -2.00 -6.16 2.60
C VAL A 146 -2.56 -5.79 3.96
N VAL A 147 -3.25 -6.75 4.60
CA VAL A 147 -3.74 -6.64 5.98
C VAL A 147 -3.44 -7.93 6.73
N ILE A 148 -3.25 -7.83 8.05
CA ILE A 148 -2.99 -8.96 8.92
C ILE A 148 -4.19 -9.17 9.83
N HIS A 149 -4.75 -10.38 9.81
CA HIS A 149 -5.81 -10.81 10.72
C HIS A 149 -5.23 -11.18 12.09
N SER A 150 -6.00 -11.08 13.16
CA SER A 150 -5.56 -11.36 14.54
C SER A 150 -5.11 -12.81 14.75
N ASP A 151 -5.53 -13.75 13.88
CA ASP A 151 -5.03 -15.14 13.88
C ASP A 151 -3.60 -15.27 13.31
N GLY A 152 -3.00 -14.15 12.88
CA GLY A 152 -1.66 -14.09 12.28
C GLY A 152 -1.63 -14.38 10.77
N SER A 153 -2.77 -14.69 10.15
CA SER A 153 -2.83 -14.85 8.70
C SER A 153 -2.73 -13.49 7.98
N ILE A 154 -2.09 -13.51 6.82
CA ILE A 154 -1.81 -12.34 5.99
C ILE A 154 -2.69 -12.39 4.77
N TRP A 155 -3.49 -11.34 4.55
CA TRP A 155 -4.40 -11.23 3.42
C TRP A 155 -3.94 -10.11 2.51
N PHE A 156 -3.96 -10.34 1.19
CA PHE A 156 -3.45 -9.37 0.23
C PHE A 156 -4.16 -9.48 -1.12
N THR A 157 -4.11 -8.39 -1.87
CA THR A 157 -4.71 -8.24 -3.19
C THR A 157 -3.66 -8.40 -4.29
N ASP A 158 -4.03 -9.03 -5.41
CA ASP A 158 -3.14 -9.29 -6.54
C ASP A 158 -3.77 -8.86 -7.87
N PRO A 159 -3.84 -7.55 -8.15
CA PRO A 159 -4.27 -7.03 -9.44
C PRO A 159 -3.17 -7.11 -10.51
N ILE A 160 -3.53 -6.75 -11.76
CA ILE A 160 -2.63 -6.77 -12.91
C ILE A 160 -2.00 -5.42 -13.24
N TYR A 161 -1.95 -4.48 -12.29
CA TYR A 161 -1.46 -3.12 -12.57
C TYR A 161 -0.06 -3.08 -13.17
N GLY A 162 0.88 -3.88 -12.67
CA GLY A 162 2.24 -3.91 -13.20
C GLY A 162 2.33 -4.34 -14.66
N TYR A 163 1.45 -5.26 -15.10
CA TYR A 163 1.34 -5.64 -16.50
C TYR A 163 0.77 -4.50 -17.36
N GLU A 164 -0.34 -3.89 -16.94
CA GLU A 164 -0.95 -2.77 -17.65
C GLU A 164 -0.02 -1.55 -17.75
N GLN A 165 0.81 -1.34 -16.74
CA GLN A 165 1.82 -0.28 -16.71
C GLN A 165 3.11 -0.66 -17.44
N GLY A 166 3.23 -1.90 -17.98
CA GLY A 166 4.30 -2.33 -18.87
C GLY A 166 5.63 -2.66 -18.18
N TYR A 167 5.63 -3.02 -16.90
CA TYR A 167 6.86 -3.44 -16.18
C TYR A 167 6.76 -4.84 -15.56
N ARG A 168 5.66 -5.54 -15.79
CA ARG A 168 5.48 -6.94 -15.39
C ARG A 168 5.16 -7.81 -16.61
N PRO A 169 5.55 -9.10 -16.61
CA PRO A 169 5.14 -10.02 -17.65
C PRO A 169 3.61 -10.24 -17.64
N LYS A 170 3.12 -10.86 -18.70
CA LYS A 170 1.70 -11.22 -18.78
C LYS A 170 1.27 -12.07 -17.59
N PRO A 171 0.13 -11.76 -16.93
CA PRO A 171 -0.40 -12.51 -15.82
C PRO A 171 -0.64 -13.99 -16.10
N GLU A 172 -0.30 -14.86 -15.15
CA GLU A 172 -0.62 -16.29 -15.15
C GLU A 172 -1.75 -16.62 -14.17
N LEU A 173 -2.09 -15.70 -13.28
CA LEU A 173 -3.13 -15.82 -12.28
C LEU A 173 -4.25 -14.81 -12.56
N PRO A 174 -5.51 -15.13 -12.22
CA PRO A 174 -6.57 -14.14 -12.23
C PRO A 174 -6.36 -13.09 -11.12
N ASN A 175 -7.07 -11.96 -11.22
CA ASN A 175 -7.11 -10.96 -10.15
C ASN A 175 -7.82 -11.55 -8.93
N GLN A 176 -7.10 -11.75 -7.85
CA GLN A 176 -7.58 -12.47 -6.67
C GLN A 176 -7.14 -11.82 -5.37
N VAL A 177 -7.82 -12.22 -4.30
CA VAL A 177 -7.42 -11.97 -2.91
C VAL A 177 -6.93 -13.27 -2.32
N TYR A 178 -5.77 -13.22 -1.70
CA TYR A 178 -5.12 -14.38 -1.09
C TYR A 178 -5.05 -14.27 0.43
N ARG A 179 -5.06 -15.42 1.09
CA ARG A 179 -4.74 -15.60 2.51
C ARG A 179 -3.53 -16.51 2.63
N TYR A 180 -2.49 -16.02 3.26
CA TYR A 180 -1.26 -16.75 3.55
C TYR A 180 -1.11 -16.96 5.05
N ASP A 181 -0.79 -18.18 5.46
CA ASP A 181 -0.47 -18.53 6.83
C ASP A 181 1.06 -18.66 6.96
N PRO A 182 1.74 -17.73 7.67
CA PRO A 182 3.20 -17.75 7.77
C PRO A 182 3.74 -18.88 8.65
N VAL A 183 2.90 -19.55 9.45
CA VAL A 183 3.30 -20.69 10.27
C VAL A 183 3.31 -21.99 9.44
N THR A 184 2.18 -22.29 8.82
CA THR A 184 2.00 -23.52 8.01
C THR A 184 2.54 -23.39 6.60
N LYS A 185 2.86 -22.15 6.15
CA LYS A 185 3.18 -21.81 4.75
C LYS A 185 2.05 -22.09 3.77
N GLY A 186 0.86 -22.33 4.28
CA GLY A 186 -0.34 -22.54 3.47
C GLY A 186 -0.82 -21.25 2.83
N ILE A 187 -1.21 -21.33 1.54
CA ILE A 187 -1.82 -20.20 0.83
C ILE A 187 -3.11 -20.63 0.17
N ARG A 188 -4.10 -19.73 0.17
CA ARG A 188 -5.40 -19.95 -0.47
C ARG A 188 -5.88 -18.70 -1.19
N ALA A 189 -6.51 -18.86 -2.34
CA ALA A 189 -7.34 -17.81 -2.92
C ALA A 189 -8.66 -17.78 -2.14
N MET A 190 -9.03 -16.60 -1.66
CA MET A 190 -10.20 -16.39 -0.80
C MET A 190 -11.37 -15.76 -1.54
N ALA A 191 -11.06 -14.92 -2.52
CA ALA A 191 -12.05 -14.29 -3.38
C ALA A 191 -11.45 -14.01 -4.77
N ASP A 192 -12.32 -14.00 -5.78
CA ASP A 192 -11.99 -13.81 -7.20
C ASP A 192 -13.08 -12.95 -7.89
N VAL A 193 -13.03 -12.90 -9.22
CA VAL A 193 -13.98 -12.14 -10.06
C VAL A 193 -13.84 -10.62 -9.88
N PHE A 194 -12.72 -10.14 -9.36
CA PHE A 194 -12.39 -8.72 -9.34
C PHE A 194 -11.87 -8.25 -10.70
N GLY A 195 -12.18 -7.00 -11.02
CA GLY A 195 -11.51 -6.32 -12.11
C GLY A 195 -10.08 -5.93 -11.72
N ARG A 196 -9.93 -5.15 -10.64
CA ARG A 196 -8.62 -4.74 -10.08
C ARG A 196 -8.74 -4.57 -8.57
N PRO A 197 -8.61 -5.66 -7.79
CA PRO A 197 -8.68 -5.58 -6.33
C PRO A 197 -7.52 -4.72 -5.83
N ASN A 198 -7.84 -3.68 -5.08
CA ASN A 198 -6.90 -2.65 -4.62
C ASN A 198 -6.73 -2.71 -3.10
N GLY A 199 -7.34 -1.78 -2.36
CA GLY A 199 -7.26 -1.75 -0.91
C GLY A 199 -7.96 -2.91 -0.22
N ILE A 200 -7.45 -3.35 0.92
CA ILE A 200 -8.02 -4.40 1.75
C ILE A 200 -8.00 -4.02 3.23
N ALA A 201 -9.11 -4.24 3.93
CA ALA A 201 -9.21 -3.98 5.37
C ALA A 201 -10.20 -4.93 6.05
N PHE A 202 -9.99 -5.23 7.32
CA PHE A 202 -10.97 -5.91 8.15
C PHE A 202 -11.86 -4.92 8.90
N SER A 203 -13.10 -5.35 9.19
CA SER A 203 -13.91 -4.70 10.22
C SER A 203 -13.22 -4.81 11.60
N PRO A 204 -13.55 -3.92 12.58
CA PRO A 204 -12.95 -3.99 13.91
C PRO A 204 -13.15 -5.31 14.65
N ASP A 205 -14.21 -6.05 14.33
CA ASP A 205 -14.49 -7.39 14.88
C ASP A 205 -13.95 -8.53 13.99
N GLU A 206 -13.25 -8.18 12.91
CA GLU A 206 -12.63 -9.07 11.94
C GLU A 206 -13.56 -10.11 11.29
N LYS A 207 -14.88 -9.87 11.33
CA LYS A 207 -15.87 -10.78 10.71
C LYS A 207 -16.14 -10.44 9.26
N THR A 208 -15.77 -9.25 8.83
CA THR A 208 -15.95 -8.76 7.46
C THR A 208 -14.61 -8.28 6.92
N VAL A 209 -14.29 -8.68 5.71
CA VAL A 209 -13.19 -8.09 4.93
C VAL A 209 -13.78 -7.15 3.88
N TYR A 210 -13.25 -5.95 3.79
CA TYR A 210 -13.57 -4.96 2.76
C TYR A 210 -12.46 -4.96 1.73
N ILE A 211 -12.84 -5.03 0.46
CA ILE A 211 -11.92 -5.01 -0.67
C ILE A 211 -12.43 -3.98 -1.66
N THR A 212 -11.62 -2.98 -1.98
CA THR A 212 -11.98 -2.05 -3.05
C THR A 212 -11.61 -2.64 -4.39
N ASP A 213 -12.53 -2.59 -5.36
CA ASP A 213 -12.29 -2.97 -6.74
C ASP A 213 -12.34 -1.70 -7.62
N THR A 214 -11.22 -1.32 -8.19
CA THR A 214 -11.08 -0.12 -9.02
C THR A 214 -11.17 -0.43 -10.52
N ASP A 215 -12.04 -1.34 -10.93
CA ASP A 215 -12.15 -1.84 -12.31
C ASP A 215 -12.46 -0.75 -13.34
N TRP A 216 -13.02 0.38 -12.91
CA TRP A 216 -13.26 1.56 -13.75
C TRP A 216 -11.98 2.23 -14.25
N ILE A 217 -10.88 2.20 -13.48
CA ILE A 217 -9.60 2.78 -13.88
C ILE A 217 -8.53 1.70 -14.00
N HIS A 218 -7.87 1.66 -15.14
CA HIS A 218 -6.82 0.69 -15.46
C HIS A 218 -5.43 1.19 -15.03
N GLY A 219 -4.47 0.31 -14.94
CA GLY A 219 -3.11 0.64 -14.54
C GLY A 219 -2.39 1.62 -15.49
N ASP A 220 -2.77 1.67 -16.74
CA ASP A 220 -2.27 2.62 -17.74
C ASP A 220 -2.95 4.01 -17.66
N GLY A 221 -3.90 4.18 -16.72
CA GLY A 221 -4.67 5.40 -16.53
C GLY A 221 -5.89 5.52 -17.44
N SER A 222 -6.14 4.56 -18.33
CA SER A 222 -7.38 4.54 -19.12
C SER A 222 -8.60 4.26 -18.23
N MET A 223 -9.75 4.80 -18.62
CA MET A 223 -11.01 4.66 -17.89
C MET A 223 -12.02 3.89 -18.73
N ASP A 224 -12.67 2.89 -18.14
CA ASP A 224 -13.75 2.13 -18.79
C ASP A 224 -15.07 2.43 -18.08
N GLY A 225 -15.88 3.31 -18.69
CA GLY A 225 -17.20 3.70 -18.16
C GLY A 225 -18.23 2.56 -18.06
N MET A 226 -17.92 1.40 -18.61
CA MET A 226 -18.76 0.18 -18.51
C MET A 226 -18.40 -0.68 -17.29
N ARG A 227 -17.30 -0.36 -16.60
CA ARG A 227 -16.82 -1.07 -15.43
C ARG A 227 -17.03 -0.23 -14.17
N PRO A 228 -17.59 -0.78 -13.10
CA PRO A 228 -17.78 -0.05 -11.85
C PRO A 228 -16.50 -0.06 -11.01
N SER A 229 -16.38 0.96 -10.14
CA SER A 229 -15.56 0.84 -8.94
C SER A 229 -16.49 0.48 -7.79
N THR A 230 -16.14 -0.55 -7.04
CA THR A 230 -16.98 -1.12 -5.95
C THR A 230 -16.15 -1.43 -4.70
N MET A 231 -16.88 -1.75 -3.62
CA MET A 231 -16.32 -2.26 -2.37
C MET A 231 -17.24 -3.33 -1.79
#